data_a1b6ecfae5790c8405fc5b51a5ce92c1
#
_entry.id   a1b6ecfae5790c8405fc5b51a5ce92c1
#
_cell.length_a   1.000
_cell.length_b   1.000
_cell.length_c   1.000
_cell.angle_alpha   90.00
_cell.angle_beta   90.00
_cell.angle_gamma   90.00
#
_symmetry.space_group_name_H-M   'P 1'
#
loop_
_entity.id
_entity.type
_entity.pdbx_description
1 polymer ?
#
loop_
_entity_poly.entity_id
_entity_poly.type
_entity_poly.pdbx_seq_one_letter_code
_entity_poly.pdbx_strand_id
1 'polypeptide(L)'
;MPASDIDAFLKHQNVDEIKEFSKRYKEQIGLPLWVTGTTPNTLTKEKLSLLVDAGLVEIRMGIQTAAESSKKLYKRPHTNQQVDNAVRMVHSHKELSGRYDIILDSPWDTDEDTIETLMFFSKLPTPLQLTMYSMVFYPGTDVYKKAKKEGLIKDDLNDVYRKYFLGISNTHLNKLFILLRDYASVGVGISPMIMFILTHKITKKLYLHKFLRNVIR
;
A
#
# COMPACT_ATOMS: atom_id res chain seq x y z
N MET A 1 11.18 13.40 9.50
CA MET A 1 11.25 13.80 8.08
C MET A 1 9.90 13.51 7.44
N PRO A 2 9.29 14.41 6.70
CA PRO A 2 8.06 14.10 5.96
C PRO A 2 8.33 12.99 4.93
N ALA A 3 7.39 12.09 4.75
CA ALA A 3 7.49 10.95 3.81
C ALA A 3 7.76 11.36 2.35
N SER A 4 7.55 12.64 2.00
CA SER A 4 7.86 13.22 0.71
C SER A 4 9.36 13.27 0.38
N ASP A 5 10.25 13.28 1.39
CA ASP A 5 11.66 13.49 1.16
C ASP A 5 12.41 12.24 0.73
N ILE A 6 11.90 11.03 1.09
CA ILE A 6 12.54 9.77 0.70
C ILE A 6 12.13 9.35 -0.71
N ASP A 7 10.88 9.62 -1.12
CA ASP A 7 10.47 9.43 -2.52
C ASP A 7 11.24 10.41 -3.43
N ALA A 8 11.48 11.62 -2.97
CA ALA A 8 12.35 12.57 -3.63
C ALA A 8 13.79 12.03 -3.74
N PHE A 9 14.34 11.39 -2.68
CA PHE A 9 15.66 10.78 -2.72
C PHE A 9 15.76 9.71 -3.83
N LEU A 10 14.89 8.71 -3.86
CA LEU A 10 14.93 7.66 -4.89
C LEU A 10 14.55 8.15 -6.29
N LYS A 11 13.73 9.19 -6.40
CA LYS A 11 13.28 9.77 -7.67
C LYS A 11 14.36 10.66 -8.29
N HIS A 12 15.04 11.48 -7.49
CA HIS A 12 15.98 12.48 -7.96
C HIS A 12 17.43 12.01 -7.89
N GLN A 13 17.75 11.02 -7.07
CA GLN A 13 19.07 10.45 -7.01
C GLN A 13 19.31 9.50 -8.20
N ASN A 14 20.38 9.76 -8.94
CA ASN A 14 20.84 8.83 -9.95
C ASN A 14 21.45 7.57 -9.30
N VAL A 15 21.80 6.57 -10.10
CA VAL A 15 22.35 5.31 -9.59
C VAL A 15 23.70 5.52 -8.88
N ASP A 16 24.51 6.45 -9.36
CA ASP A 16 25.84 6.72 -8.79
C ASP A 16 25.74 7.32 -7.38
N GLU A 17 24.76 8.18 -7.14
CA GLU A 17 24.51 8.75 -5.80
C GLU A 17 23.99 7.68 -4.83
N ILE A 18 23.11 6.77 -5.28
CA ILE A 18 22.67 5.63 -4.46
C ILE A 18 23.85 4.70 -4.17
N LYS A 19 24.73 4.47 -5.14
CA LYS A 19 25.93 3.65 -4.98
C LYS A 19 26.90 4.26 -3.94
N GLU A 20 27.15 5.57 -4.03
CA GLU A 20 27.99 6.28 -3.06
C GLU A 20 27.36 6.25 -1.66
N PHE A 21 26.04 6.52 -1.55
CA PHE A 21 25.31 6.40 -0.29
C PHE A 21 25.45 4.99 0.30
N SER A 22 25.17 3.96 -0.49
CA SER A 22 25.19 2.56 -0.07
C SER A 22 26.58 2.16 0.44
N LYS A 23 27.64 2.56 -0.27
CA LYS A 23 29.03 2.32 0.15
C LYS A 23 29.33 2.99 1.50
N ARG A 24 29.09 4.29 1.62
CA ARG A 24 29.34 5.02 2.87
C ARG A 24 28.50 4.51 4.03
N TYR A 25 27.24 4.21 3.80
CA TYR A 25 26.36 3.68 4.83
C TYR A 25 26.90 2.36 5.38
N LYS A 26 27.27 1.44 4.49
CA LYS A 26 27.85 0.14 4.84
C LYS A 26 29.16 0.28 5.62
N GLU A 27 30.07 1.15 5.19
CA GLU A 27 31.40 1.34 5.79
C GLU A 27 31.38 2.12 7.10
N GLN A 28 30.51 3.13 7.22
CA GLN A 28 30.56 4.08 8.34
C GLN A 28 29.46 3.84 9.40
N ILE A 29 28.35 3.21 9.00
CA ILE A 29 27.18 3.00 9.88
C ILE A 29 26.95 1.51 10.10
N GLY A 30 26.77 0.72 9.04
CA GLY A 30 26.65 -0.74 9.08
C GLY A 30 25.43 -1.28 9.85
N LEU A 31 24.41 -0.47 10.11
CA LEU A 31 23.18 -0.87 10.78
C LEU A 31 22.11 -1.35 9.77
N PRO A 32 21.10 -2.14 10.20
CA PRO A 32 19.96 -2.44 9.37
C PRO A 32 19.30 -1.17 8.81
N LEU A 33 19.08 -1.12 7.49
CA LEU A 33 18.50 0.02 6.80
C LEU A 33 17.02 -0.20 6.54
N TRP A 34 16.18 0.78 6.87
CA TRP A 34 14.76 0.80 6.55
C TRP A 34 14.47 1.98 5.64
N VAL A 35 13.82 1.70 4.50
CA VAL A 35 13.46 2.74 3.51
C VAL A 35 11.95 2.86 3.43
N THR A 36 11.44 4.07 3.62
CA THR A 36 10.00 4.37 3.56
C THR A 36 9.70 5.40 2.48
N GLY A 37 8.43 5.49 2.04
CA GLY A 37 7.99 6.49 1.07
C GLY A 37 8.38 6.19 -0.36
N THR A 38 8.76 4.95 -0.69
CA THR A 38 9.05 4.58 -2.08
C THR A 38 7.77 4.46 -2.91
N THR A 39 7.92 4.63 -4.22
CA THR A 39 6.85 4.40 -5.20
C THR A 39 7.26 3.35 -6.23
N PRO A 40 6.30 2.64 -6.87
CA PRO A 40 6.62 1.56 -7.81
C PRO A 40 7.53 1.96 -8.97
N ASN A 41 7.44 3.22 -9.41
CA ASN A 41 8.17 3.74 -10.56
C ASN A 41 9.54 4.34 -10.21
N THR A 42 9.86 4.52 -8.93
CA THR A 42 11.17 5.05 -8.49
C THR A 42 12.16 3.95 -8.11
N LEU A 43 11.65 2.72 -7.86
CA LEU A 43 12.48 1.58 -7.50
C LEU A 43 12.91 0.81 -8.75
N THR A 44 14.21 0.78 -9.02
CA THR A 44 14.81 -0.07 -10.06
C THR A 44 15.53 -1.26 -9.44
N LYS A 45 15.77 -2.32 -10.24
CA LYS A 45 16.52 -3.50 -9.79
C LYS A 45 17.91 -3.13 -9.28
N GLU A 46 18.57 -2.21 -9.98
CA GLU A 46 19.91 -1.75 -9.62
C GLU A 46 19.92 -0.99 -8.30
N LYS A 47 19.01 -0.02 -8.14
CA LYS A 47 18.86 0.72 -6.87
C LYS A 47 18.55 -0.20 -5.69
N LEU A 48 17.64 -1.17 -5.90
CA LEU A 48 17.28 -2.15 -4.88
C LEU A 48 18.50 -3.00 -4.49
N SER A 49 19.27 -3.50 -5.45
CA SER A 49 20.45 -4.31 -5.18
C SER A 49 21.52 -3.54 -4.38
N LEU A 50 21.74 -2.27 -4.72
CA LEU A 50 22.68 -1.40 -3.98
C LEU A 50 22.21 -1.17 -2.54
N LEU A 51 20.92 -0.95 -2.32
CA LEU A 51 20.37 -0.76 -0.96
C LEU A 51 20.43 -2.06 -0.14
N VAL A 52 20.14 -3.21 -0.77
CA VAL A 52 20.26 -4.54 -0.11
C VAL A 52 21.71 -4.80 0.29
N ASP A 53 22.70 -4.48 -0.56
CA ASP A 53 24.11 -4.60 -0.20
C ASP A 53 24.51 -3.64 0.95
N ALA A 54 23.86 -2.50 1.08
CA ALA A 54 24.03 -1.57 2.19
C ALA A 54 23.36 -2.01 3.51
N GLY A 55 22.59 -3.11 3.51
CA GLY A 55 21.93 -3.63 4.69
C GLY A 55 20.43 -3.32 4.77
N LEU A 56 19.76 -3.09 3.62
CA LEU A 56 18.31 -2.89 3.57
C LEU A 56 17.58 -4.15 4.04
N VAL A 57 16.75 -4.02 5.08
CA VAL A 57 15.95 -5.10 5.66
C VAL A 57 14.44 -4.90 5.47
N GLU A 58 13.98 -3.67 5.33
CA GLU A 58 12.58 -3.36 5.03
C GLU A 58 12.46 -2.21 4.05
N ILE A 59 11.58 -2.38 3.07
CA ILE A 59 11.15 -1.32 2.15
C ILE A 59 9.65 -1.11 2.26
N ARG A 60 9.23 0.14 2.42
CA ARG A 60 7.82 0.52 2.49
C ARG A 60 7.41 1.32 1.27
N MET A 61 6.36 0.87 0.60
CA MET A 61 5.92 1.43 -0.68
C MET A 61 4.45 1.86 -0.63
N GLY A 62 4.18 3.10 -0.98
CA GLY A 62 2.84 3.64 -1.09
C GLY A 62 2.19 3.27 -2.43
N ILE A 63 1.34 2.25 -2.45
CA ILE A 63 0.55 1.87 -3.64
C ILE A 63 -0.78 2.62 -3.66
N GLN A 64 -1.43 2.69 -2.52
CA GLN A 64 -2.68 3.37 -2.22
C GLN A 64 -3.91 2.68 -2.78
N THR A 65 -3.97 2.39 -4.08
CA THR A 65 -5.08 1.76 -4.79
C THR A 65 -4.61 1.13 -6.10
N ALA A 66 -5.38 0.19 -6.63
CA ALA A 66 -5.20 -0.34 -7.98
C ALA A 66 -6.26 0.19 -8.97
N ALA A 67 -7.32 0.85 -8.48
CA ALA A 67 -8.38 1.41 -9.31
C ALA A 67 -7.91 2.68 -10.04
N GLU A 68 -8.12 2.73 -11.35
CA GLU A 68 -7.64 3.85 -12.19
C GLU A 68 -8.31 5.18 -11.84
N SER A 69 -9.60 5.18 -11.45
CA SER A 69 -10.34 6.35 -10.96
C SER A 69 -9.64 6.97 -9.74
N SER A 70 -9.33 6.14 -8.74
CA SER A 70 -8.69 6.56 -7.49
C SER A 70 -7.24 6.96 -7.70
N LYS A 71 -6.48 6.28 -8.59
CA LYS A 71 -5.12 6.70 -8.96
C LYS A 71 -5.10 8.13 -9.54
N LYS A 72 -6.05 8.45 -10.42
CA LYS A 72 -6.20 9.81 -10.98
C LYS A 72 -6.47 10.82 -9.87
N LEU A 73 -7.38 10.50 -8.95
CA LEU A 73 -7.72 11.36 -7.81
C LEU A 73 -6.50 11.63 -6.90
N TYR A 74 -5.73 10.58 -6.61
CA TYR A 74 -4.54 10.67 -5.75
C TYR A 74 -3.28 11.15 -6.50
N LYS A 75 -3.40 11.43 -7.80
CA LYS A 75 -2.26 11.79 -8.67
C LYS A 75 -1.13 10.76 -8.64
N ARG A 76 -1.49 9.47 -8.68
CA ARG A 76 -0.54 8.37 -8.72
C ARG A 76 -0.21 7.99 -10.16
N PRO A 77 1.02 8.25 -10.64
CA PRO A 77 1.38 8.05 -12.06
C PRO A 77 1.71 6.59 -12.41
N HIS A 78 1.78 5.69 -11.43
CA HIS A 78 2.18 4.31 -11.67
C HIS A 78 1.01 3.45 -12.18
N THR A 79 1.34 2.51 -13.05
CA THR A 79 0.41 1.48 -13.53
C THR A 79 0.38 0.27 -12.58
N ASN A 80 -0.67 -0.56 -12.68
CA ASN A 80 -0.74 -1.82 -11.92
C ASN A 80 0.41 -2.77 -12.30
N GLN A 81 0.87 -2.76 -13.55
CA GLN A 81 2.02 -3.55 -13.98
C GLN A 81 3.32 -3.10 -13.29
N GLN A 82 3.52 -1.79 -13.13
CA GLN A 82 4.68 -1.27 -12.39
C GLN A 82 4.65 -1.67 -10.91
N VAL A 83 3.44 -1.67 -10.31
CA VAL A 83 3.26 -2.18 -8.93
C VAL A 83 3.62 -3.65 -8.84
N ASP A 84 3.07 -4.50 -9.72
CA ASP A 84 3.35 -5.95 -9.73
C ASP A 84 4.86 -6.21 -9.89
N ASN A 85 5.50 -5.52 -10.83
CA ASN A 85 6.94 -5.65 -11.07
C ASN A 85 7.76 -5.25 -9.82
N ALA A 86 7.42 -4.15 -9.18
CA ALA A 86 8.12 -3.67 -7.98
C ALA A 86 7.94 -4.63 -6.80
N VAL A 87 6.72 -5.13 -6.57
CA VAL A 87 6.44 -6.12 -5.51
C VAL A 87 7.20 -7.41 -5.75
N ARG A 88 7.21 -7.94 -6.98
CA ARG A 88 7.96 -9.16 -7.32
C ARG A 88 9.46 -8.96 -7.20
N MET A 89 9.96 -7.79 -7.55
CA MET A 89 11.37 -7.44 -7.39
C MET A 89 11.79 -7.47 -5.91
N VAL A 90 11.00 -6.84 -5.02
CA VAL A 90 11.21 -6.90 -3.57
C VAL A 90 11.11 -8.35 -3.07
N HIS A 91 10.08 -9.08 -3.47
CA HIS A 91 9.84 -10.47 -3.08
C HIS A 91 10.95 -11.45 -3.52
N SER A 92 11.71 -11.11 -4.57
CA SER A 92 12.85 -11.95 -5.02
C SER A 92 14.04 -11.94 -4.05
N HIS A 93 14.09 -10.99 -3.12
CA HIS A 93 15.08 -10.91 -2.05
C HIS A 93 14.48 -11.47 -0.75
N LYS A 94 14.82 -12.71 -0.41
CA LYS A 94 14.22 -13.46 0.73
C LYS A 94 14.43 -12.82 2.09
N GLU A 95 15.52 -12.08 2.23
CA GLU A 95 15.90 -11.34 3.45
C GLU A 95 15.19 -9.99 3.59
N LEU A 96 14.50 -9.54 2.53
CA LEU A 96 13.87 -8.23 2.49
C LEU A 96 12.38 -8.29 2.80
N SER A 97 11.93 -7.50 3.76
CA SER A 97 10.52 -7.30 4.05
C SER A 97 9.94 -6.18 3.17
N GLY A 98 8.91 -6.50 2.38
CA GLY A 98 8.13 -5.51 1.63
C GLY A 98 6.84 -5.16 2.34
N ARG A 99 6.65 -3.88 2.70
CA ARG A 99 5.42 -3.36 3.29
C ARG A 99 4.73 -2.42 2.32
N TYR A 100 3.44 -2.64 2.09
CA TYR A 100 2.67 -1.92 1.06
C TYR A 100 1.47 -1.22 1.67
N ASP A 101 1.39 0.09 1.43
CA ASP A 101 0.33 0.93 1.98
C ASP A 101 -0.82 1.06 1.00
N ILE A 102 -2.05 0.87 1.51
CA ILE A 102 -3.29 1.08 0.77
C ILE A 102 -4.21 2.05 1.52
N ILE A 103 -4.98 2.82 0.78
CA ILE A 103 -5.99 3.74 1.31
C ILE A 103 -7.37 3.15 1.01
N LEU A 104 -8.18 3.04 2.05
CA LEU A 104 -9.58 2.61 2.03
C LEU A 104 -10.49 3.77 2.46
N ASP A 105 -11.79 3.56 2.38
CA ASP A 105 -12.80 4.52 2.84
C ASP A 105 -12.76 5.87 2.10
N SER A 106 -12.32 5.88 0.85
CA SER A 106 -12.45 7.05 0.00
C SER A 106 -13.93 7.27 -0.33
N PRO A 107 -14.49 8.47 -0.10
CA PRO A 107 -15.89 8.75 -0.40
C PRO A 107 -16.19 8.81 -1.90
N TRP A 108 -15.17 8.77 -2.74
CA TRP A 108 -15.30 8.76 -4.21
C TRP A 108 -15.12 7.39 -4.82
N ASP A 109 -14.64 6.41 -4.04
CA ASP A 109 -14.47 5.04 -4.53
C ASP A 109 -15.83 4.33 -4.53
N THR A 110 -16.12 3.64 -5.62
CA THR A 110 -17.25 2.73 -5.72
C THR A 110 -16.88 1.35 -5.12
N ASP A 111 -17.88 0.48 -4.94
CA ASP A 111 -17.62 -0.92 -4.59
C ASP A 111 -16.76 -1.60 -5.67
N GLU A 112 -16.93 -1.26 -6.95
CA GLU A 112 -16.16 -1.78 -8.07
C GLU A 112 -14.69 -1.35 -8.00
N ASP A 113 -14.37 -0.09 -7.68
CA ASP A 113 -13.00 0.41 -7.47
C ASP A 113 -12.31 -0.35 -6.32
N THR A 114 -13.06 -0.57 -5.24
CA THR A 114 -12.58 -1.30 -4.07
C THR A 114 -12.33 -2.77 -4.39
N ILE A 115 -13.23 -3.41 -5.17
CA ILE A 115 -13.08 -4.79 -5.65
C ILE A 115 -11.90 -4.91 -6.61
N GLU A 116 -11.72 -3.98 -7.55
CA GLU A 116 -10.57 -3.95 -8.46
C GLU A 116 -9.26 -3.96 -7.66
N THR A 117 -9.15 -3.10 -6.65
CA THR A 117 -7.99 -3.03 -5.78
C THR A 117 -7.79 -4.35 -5.01
N LEU A 118 -8.84 -4.91 -4.41
CA LEU A 118 -8.78 -6.18 -3.69
C LEU A 118 -8.33 -7.35 -4.58
N MET A 119 -8.90 -7.44 -5.80
CA MET A 119 -8.57 -8.46 -6.79
C MET A 119 -7.12 -8.32 -7.29
N PHE A 120 -6.62 -7.09 -7.44
CA PHE A 120 -5.23 -6.86 -7.81
C PHE A 120 -4.29 -7.39 -6.73
N PHE A 121 -4.50 -7.00 -5.45
CA PHE A 121 -3.65 -7.44 -4.35
C PHE A 121 -3.68 -8.95 -4.12
N SER A 122 -4.82 -9.62 -4.38
CA SER A 122 -4.92 -11.08 -4.27
C SER A 122 -4.06 -11.86 -5.26
N LYS A 123 -3.55 -11.21 -6.31
CA LYS A 123 -2.66 -11.81 -7.33
C LYS A 123 -1.18 -11.62 -7.03
N LEU A 124 -0.85 -10.79 -6.07
CA LEU A 124 0.54 -10.51 -5.72
C LEU A 124 1.17 -11.68 -4.96
N PRO A 125 2.51 -11.85 -5.04
CA PRO A 125 3.20 -12.93 -4.33
C PRO A 125 3.12 -12.74 -2.81
N THR A 126 3.09 -13.84 -2.07
CA THR A 126 3.10 -13.88 -0.60
C THR A 126 4.41 -14.50 -0.09
N PRO A 127 4.92 -14.11 1.10
CA PRO A 127 4.30 -13.20 2.09
C PRO A 127 4.20 -11.75 1.61
N LEU A 128 3.12 -11.07 1.98
CA LEU A 128 2.81 -9.70 1.60
C LEU A 128 2.32 -8.92 2.82
N GLN A 129 3.09 -7.92 3.26
CA GLN A 129 2.71 -7.08 4.39
C GLN A 129 1.89 -5.88 3.91
N LEU A 130 0.61 -5.85 4.25
CA LEU A 130 -0.30 -4.76 3.90
C LEU A 130 -0.57 -3.86 5.10
N THR A 131 -0.41 -2.55 4.91
CA THR A 131 -0.88 -1.55 5.87
C THR A 131 -2.07 -0.80 5.27
N MET A 132 -3.19 -0.82 5.98
CA MET A 132 -4.44 -0.21 5.53
C MET A 132 -4.70 1.08 6.28
N TYR A 133 -5.02 2.13 5.54
CA TYR A 133 -5.36 3.44 6.05
C TYR A 133 -6.76 3.83 5.62
N SER A 134 -7.56 4.36 6.56
CA SER A 134 -8.77 5.10 6.21
C SER A 134 -8.37 6.46 5.66
N MET A 135 -9.02 6.90 4.58
CA MET A 135 -8.72 8.20 3.97
C MET A 135 -8.92 9.33 4.98
N VAL A 136 -7.92 10.19 5.10
CA VAL A 136 -7.96 11.44 5.85
C VAL A 136 -7.62 12.59 4.91
N PHE A 137 -8.31 13.70 5.05
CA PHE A 137 -8.13 14.90 4.25
C PHE A 137 -7.10 15.83 4.88
N TYR A 138 -5.88 15.86 4.35
CA TYR A 138 -4.85 16.75 4.86
C TYR A 138 -5.01 18.17 4.29
N PRO A 139 -5.11 19.21 5.14
CA PRO A 139 -5.22 20.60 4.69
C PRO A 139 -4.13 20.97 3.68
N GLY A 140 -4.50 21.75 2.68
CA GLY A 140 -3.59 22.19 1.61
C GLY A 140 -3.55 21.25 0.40
N THR A 141 -3.96 19.99 0.53
CA THR A 141 -4.01 19.04 -0.62
C THR A 141 -5.20 19.28 -1.53
N ASP A 142 -5.10 18.85 -2.79
CA ASP A 142 -6.21 18.96 -3.74
C ASP A 142 -7.42 18.11 -3.34
N VAL A 143 -7.16 16.96 -2.73
CA VAL A 143 -8.19 16.06 -2.19
C VAL A 143 -8.98 16.75 -1.07
N TYR A 144 -8.28 17.47 -0.17
CA TYR A 144 -8.93 18.27 0.87
C TYR A 144 -9.80 19.40 0.28
N LYS A 145 -9.25 20.14 -0.70
CA LYS A 145 -10.00 21.23 -1.38
C LYS A 145 -11.25 20.68 -2.06
N LYS A 146 -11.13 19.54 -2.74
CA LYS A 146 -12.27 18.85 -3.36
C LYS A 146 -13.31 18.45 -2.32
N ALA A 147 -12.90 17.82 -1.22
CA ALA A 147 -13.80 17.40 -0.14
C ALA A 147 -14.54 18.58 0.49
N LYS A 148 -13.87 19.71 0.71
CA LYS A 148 -14.52 20.94 1.18
C LYS A 148 -15.55 21.47 0.19
N LYS A 149 -15.18 21.55 -1.09
CA LYS A 149 -16.09 22.03 -2.16
C LYS A 149 -17.34 21.15 -2.27
N GLU A 150 -17.23 19.85 -2.04
CA GLU A 150 -18.33 18.88 -2.11
C GLU A 150 -19.10 18.73 -0.79
N GLY A 151 -18.73 19.50 0.25
CA GLY A 151 -19.40 19.46 1.55
C GLY A 151 -19.16 18.20 2.37
N LEU A 152 -18.13 17.42 2.04
CA LEU A 152 -17.71 16.23 2.80
C LEU A 152 -17.00 16.62 4.11
N ILE A 153 -16.40 17.80 4.15
CA ILE A 153 -15.79 18.37 5.35
C ILE A 153 -16.68 19.52 5.80
N LYS A 154 -17.38 19.34 6.92
CA LYS A 154 -18.23 20.34 7.55
C LYS A 154 -17.48 21.07 8.66
N ASP A 155 -16.67 20.35 9.41
CA ASP A 155 -15.86 20.86 10.50
C ASP A 155 -14.47 20.23 10.46
N ASP A 156 -13.45 21.07 10.25
CA ASP A 156 -12.06 20.60 10.15
C ASP A 156 -11.59 19.87 11.41
N LEU A 157 -12.06 20.30 12.60
CA LEU A 157 -11.64 19.67 13.85
C LEU A 157 -12.09 18.20 13.90
N ASN A 158 -13.35 17.92 13.58
CA ASN A 158 -13.92 16.59 13.71
C ASN A 158 -13.68 15.72 12.47
N ASP A 159 -13.82 16.32 11.26
CA ASP A 159 -13.77 15.57 9.99
C ASP A 159 -12.32 15.34 9.48
N VAL A 160 -11.36 16.13 10.00
CA VAL A 160 -9.96 16.07 9.57
C VAL A 160 -9.04 15.74 10.73
N TYR A 161 -8.90 16.64 11.72
CA TYR A 161 -7.88 16.53 12.75
C TYR A 161 -8.14 15.40 13.76
N ARG A 162 -9.40 15.08 14.05
CA ARG A 162 -9.78 13.99 14.95
C ARG A 162 -9.98 12.64 14.25
N LYS A 163 -9.98 12.62 12.93
CA LYS A 163 -10.18 11.38 12.20
C LYS A 163 -8.96 10.47 12.33
N TYR A 164 -9.19 9.27 12.89
CA TYR A 164 -8.13 8.30 13.09
C TYR A 164 -7.86 7.51 11.80
N PHE A 165 -6.69 7.69 11.22
CA PHE A 165 -6.32 7.15 9.91
C PHE A 165 -6.13 5.62 9.88
N LEU A 166 -5.94 4.95 11.03
CA LEU A 166 -5.89 3.48 11.12
C LEU A 166 -7.27 2.84 11.37
N GLY A 167 -8.29 3.66 11.63
CA GLY A 167 -9.66 3.22 11.90
C GLY A 167 -10.45 3.03 10.61
N ILE A 168 -10.21 1.94 9.87
CA ILE A 168 -10.99 1.63 8.66
C ILE A 168 -12.44 1.29 9.00
N SER A 169 -13.37 1.64 8.11
CA SER A 169 -14.80 1.39 8.29
C SER A 169 -15.13 -0.12 8.28
N ASN A 170 -16.21 -0.49 8.99
CA ASN A 170 -16.62 -1.88 9.15
C ASN A 170 -17.46 -2.39 7.96
N THR A 171 -17.03 -2.11 6.72
CA THR A 171 -17.69 -2.60 5.51
C THR A 171 -17.35 -4.05 5.22
N HIS A 172 -18.15 -4.70 4.37
CA HIS A 172 -17.85 -6.06 3.90
C HIS A 172 -16.52 -6.12 3.13
N LEU A 173 -16.27 -5.19 2.23
CA LEU A 173 -15.06 -5.15 1.42
C LEU A 173 -13.82 -4.89 2.28
N ASN A 174 -13.89 -4.00 3.25
CA ASN A 174 -12.79 -3.77 4.19
C ASN A 174 -12.46 -5.03 5.03
N LYS A 175 -13.48 -5.83 5.38
CA LYS A 175 -13.24 -7.14 6.02
C LYS A 175 -12.52 -8.13 5.13
N LEU A 176 -12.77 -8.09 3.83
CA LEU A 176 -12.01 -8.91 2.86
C LEU A 176 -10.56 -8.43 2.72
N PHE A 177 -10.29 -7.12 2.82
CA PHE A 177 -8.91 -6.63 2.90
C PHE A 177 -8.20 -7.08 4.18
N ILE A 178 -8.90 -7.10 5.32
CA ILE A 178 -8.34 -7.64 6.58
C ILE A 178 -8.02 -9.13 6.40
N LEU A 179 -8.94 -9.90 5.81
CA LEU A 179 -8.73 -11.30 5.52
C LEU A 179 -7.52 -11.51 4.61
N LEU A 180 -7.44 -10.78 3.49
CA LEU A 180 -6.31 -10.85 2.57
C LEU A 180 -4.99 -10.53 3.27
N ARG A 181 -4.93 -9.45 4.06
CA ARG A 181 -3.74 -9.08 4.84
C ARG A 181 -3.30 -10.19 5.78
N ASP A 182 -4.24 -10.74 6.56
CA ASP A 182 -3.93 -11.72 7.60
C ASP A 182 -3.37 -13.01 6.98
N TYR A 183 -3.95 -13.48 5.86
CA TYR A 183 -3.44 -14.64 5.13
C TYR A 183 -2.12 -14.35 4.40
N ALA A 184 -2.06 -13.26 3.67
CA ALA A 184 -0.88 -12.91 2.89
C ALA A 184 0.35 -12.65 3.78
N SER A 185 0.16 -12.12 5.00
CA SER A 185 1.25 -11.85 5.93
C SER A 185 1.97 -13.12 6.40
N VAL A 186 1.27 -14.23 6.46
CA VAL A 186 1.84 -15.55 6.83
C VAL A 186 2.20 -16.42 5.63
N GLY A 187 2.24 -15.83 4.44
CA GLY A 187 2.65 -16.51 3.20
C GLY A 187 1.54 -17.29 2.51
N VAL A 188 0.29 -17.17 2.94
CA VAL A 188 -0.85 -17.87 2.34
C VAL A 188 -1.59 -16.96 1.36
N GLY A 189 -1.57 -17.28 0.08
CA GLY A 189 -2.32 -16.57 -0.95
C GLY A 189 -3.80 -16.97 -0.97
N ILE A 190 -4.70 -16.01 -1.10
CA ILE A 190 -6.11 -16.28 -1.40
C ILE A 190 -6.28 -16.24 -2.92
N SER A 191 -6.72 -17.36 -3.50
CA SER A 191 -6.96 -17.43 -4.95
C SER A 191 -7.88 -16.28 -5.41
N PRO A 192 -7.56 -15.61 -6.54
CA PRO A 192 -8.42 -14.57 -7.10
C PRO A 192 -9.87 -15.04 -7.33
N MET A 193 -10.07 -16.30 -7.70
CA MET A 193 -11.40 -16.87 -7.87
C MET A 193 -12.19 -16.92 -6.54
N ILE A 194 -11.54 -17.36 -5.46
CA ILE A 194 -12.14 -17.36 -4.12
C ILE A 194 -12.43 -15.92 -3.69
N MET A 195 -11.47 -15.00 -3.88
CA MET A 195 -11.67 -13.60 -3.55
C MET A 195 -12.85 -13.00 -4.32
N PHE A 196 -12.96 -13.28 -5.62
CA PHE A 196 -14.10 -12.85 -6.45
C PHE A 196 -15.44 -13.36 -5.91
N ILE A 197 -15.53 -14.64 -5.56
CA ILE A 197 -16.75 -15.23 -4.95
C ILE A 197 -17.08 -14.48 -3.65
N LEU A 198 -16.09 -14.17 -2.82
CA LEU A 198 -16.29 -13.48 -1.54
C LEU A 198 -16.77 -12.02 -1.70
N THR A 199 -16.47 -11.35 -2.82
CA THR A 199 -16.99 -10.01 -3.11
C THR A 199 -18.46 -9.99 -3.52
N HIS A 200 -19.01 -11.14 -3.91
CA HIS A 200 -20.39 -11.21 -4.39
C HIS A 200 -21.41 -10.89 -3.30
N LYS A 201 -22.50 -10.18 -3.67
CA LYS A 201 -23.55 -9.72 -2.72
C LYS A 201 -24.19 -10.86 -1.89
N ILE A 202 -24.27 -12.07 -2.42
CA ILE A 202 -24.82 -13.24 -1.72
C ILE A 202 -23.90 -13.67 -0.57
N THR A 203 -22.59 -13.68 -0.78
CA THR A 203 -21.62 -14.09 0.23
C THR A 203 -21.52 -13.07 1.38
N LYS A 204 -21.80 -11.79 1.11
CA LYS A 204 -21.97 -10.76 2.14
C LYS A 204 -23.03 -11.15 3.19
N LYS A 205 -24.17 -11.74 2.74
CA LYS A 205 -25.25 -12.21 3.63
C LYS A 205 -24.88 -13.45 4.43
N LEU A 206 -24.02 -14.31 3.88
CA LEU A 206 -23.62 -15.60 4.50
C LEU A 206 -22.48 -15.44 5.54
N TYR A 207 -21.95 -14.25 5.76
CA TYR A 207 -20.83 -14.02 6.67
C TYR A 207 -19.64 -14.99 6.47
N LEU A 208 -19.43 -15.45 5.23
CA LEU A 208 -18.42 -16.47 4.89
C LEU A 208 -17.01 -16.04 5.30
N HIS A 209 -16.72 -14.73 5.31
CA HIS A 209 -15.47 -14.18 5.78
C HIS A 209 -15.18 -14.47 7.29
N LYS A 210 -16.24 -14.66 8.11
CA LYS A 210 -16.07 -15.04 9.51
C LYS A 210 -15.63 -16.51 9.64
N PHE A 211 -16.17 -17.37 8.79
CA PHE A 211 -15.78 -18.78 8.75
C PHE A 211 -14.31 -18.97 8.38
N LEU A 212 -13.87 -18.31 7.30
CA LEU A 212 -12.48 -18.39 6.84
C LEU A 212 -11.48 -17.87 7.90
N ARG A 213 -11.82 -16.84 8.65
CA ARG A 213 -10.98 -16.30 9.72
C ARG A 213 -10.78 -17.27 10.89
N ASN A 214 -11.75 -18.16 11.13
CA ASN A 214 -11.66 -19.14 12.21
C ASN A 214 -10.87 -20.40 11.84
N VAL A 215 -10.58 -20.61 10.55
CA VAL A 215 -9.80 -21.77 10.05
C VAL A 215 -8.29 -21.58 10.23
N ILE A 216 -7.81 -20.32 10.44
CA ILE A 216 -6.38 -19.99 10.61
C ILE A 216 -5.94 -19.99 12.09
N ARG A 217 -6.88 -20.00 13.02
CA ARG A 217 -6.58 -20.14 14.45
C ARG A 217 -6.49 -21.61 14.83
#